data_ed9d71a1094888dadb3c5c009ffdf577
#
_entry.id   ed9d71a1094888dadb3c5c009ffdf577
#
_cell.length_a   1.000
_cell.length_b   1.000
_cell.length_c   1.000
_cell.angle_alpha   90.00
_cell.angle_beta   90.00
_cell.angle_gamma   90.00
#
_symmetry.space_group_name_H-M   'P 1'
#
loop_
_entity.id
_entity.type
_entity.pdbx_description
1 polymer ?
#
loop_
_entity_poly.entity_id
_entity_poly.type
_entity_poly.pdbx_seq_one_letter_code
_entity_poly.pdbx_strand_id
1 'polypeptide(L)'
;MCVLGCLTALRYSDYSRLTSQNLIDNYIVIRTKKTNVDVKVPAHDYVKEIFAKYGGFVPGGLCIQYFNKYLKVIMKEIGLDDPVTFSYTKGGKLITITREKWELISSHTARRSAATNMYLTGRMKTFEIMKLTGHRSEQNFFRYIRLTGDDTARLISGDLFFRK
;
A
#
# COMPACT_ATOMS: atom_id res chain seq x y z
N MET A 1 -7.87 9.76 3.62
CA MET A 1 -6.40 9.65 3.35
C MET A 1 -5.90 8.21 3.32
N CYS A 2 -6.07 7.37 4.36
CA CYS A 2 -5.58 5.98 4.35
C CYS A 2 -6.15 5.16 3.17
N VAL A 3 -7.45 5.26 2.94
CA VAL A 3 -8.17 4.61 1.82
C VAL A 3 -7.53 4.96 0.47
N LEU A 4 -7.14 6.22 0.24
CA LEU A 4 -6.42 6.60 -0.98
C LEU A 4 -5.12 5.81 -1.16
N GLY A 5 -4.33 5.65 -0.08
CA GLY A 5 -3.12 4.83 -0.14
C GLY A 5 -3.39 3.37 -0.47
N CYS A 6 -4.49 2.80 0.07
CA CYS A 6 -4.92 1.42 -0.18
C CYS A 6 -5.45 1.20 -1.60
N LEU A 7 -6.08 2.20 -2.20
CA LEU A 7 -6.71 2.07 -3.52
C LEU A 7 -5.80 2.51 -4.68
N THR A 8 -4.81 3.36 -4.41
CA THR A 8 -3.92 3.89 -5.46
C THR A 8 -2.54 3.27 -5.45
N ALA A 9 -2.15 2.60 -4.38
CA ALA A 9 -0.79 2.15 -4.14
C ALA A 9 0.29 3.25 -4.24
N LEU A 10 -0.09 4.52 -4.22
CA LEU A 10 0.82 5.66 -4.22
C LEU A 10 1.49 5.86 -2.86
N ARG A 11 2.58 6.58 -2.82
CA ARG A 11 3.20 7.03 -1.56
C ARG A 11 2.40 8.15 -0.93
N TYR A 12 2.50 8.31 0.40
CA TYR A 12 1.87 9.43 1.11
C TYR A 12 2.18 10.78 0.46
N SER A 13 3.45 11.03 0.14
CA SER A 13 3.90 12.25 -0.53
C SER A 13 3.25 12.50 -1.89
N ASP A 14 2.67 11.48 -2.50
CA ASP A 14 2.02 11.57 -3.80
C ASP A 14 0.50 11.67 -3.64
N TYR A 15 -0.14 10.73 -2.92
CA TYR A 15 -1.59 10.78 -2.79
C TYR A 15 -2.11 11.92 -1.89
N SER A 16 -1.28 12.48 -0.99
CA SER A 16 -1.67 13.61 -0.14
C SER A 16 -1.79 14.95 -0.88
N ARG A 17 -1.31 15.01 -2.11
CA ARG A 17 -1.34 16.21 -2.96
C ARG A 17 -2.23 16.06 -4.20
N LEU A 18 -2.98 14.96 -4.29
CA LEU A 18 -3.89 14.74 -5.41
C LEU A 18 -5.02 15.77 -5.39
N THR A 19 -5.41 16.18 -6.60
CA THR A 19 -6.58 17.00 -6.86
C THR A 19 -7.41 16.37 -7.96
N SER A 20 -8.61 16.87 -8.21
CA SER A 20 -9.43 16.44 -9.34
C SER A 20 -8.75 16.61 -10.71
N GLN A 21 -7.78 17.54 -10.82
CA GLN A 21 -6.97 17.70 -12.03
C GLN A 21 -6.07 16.49 -12.33
N ASN A 22 -5.77 15.68 -11.32
CA ASN A 22 -5.05 14.43 -11.51
C ASN A 22 -5.96 13.29 -12.02
N LEU A 23 -7.28 13.46 -12.01
CA LEU A 23 -8.23 12.49 -12.52
C LEU A 23 -8.55 12.79 -14.00
N ILE A 24 -7.98 12.00 -14.90
CA ILE A 24 -8.09 12.13 -16.34
C ILE A 24 -8.62 10.81 -16.89
N ASP A 25 -9.75 10.82 -17.61
CA ASP A 25 -10.35 9.64 -18.26
C ASP A 25 -10.44 8.41 -17.33
N ASN A 26 -10.91 8.59 -16.11
CA ASN A 26 -10.97 7.55 -15.06
C ASN A 26 -9.60 7.01 -14.57
N TYR A 27 -8.52 7.73 -14.81
CA TYR A 27 -7.20 7.40 -14.29
C TYR A 27 -6.66 8.51 -13.42
N ILE A 28 -5.94 8.14 -12.36
CA ILE A 28 -5.11 9.07 -11.59
C ILE A 28 -3.77 9.16 -12.33
N VAL A 29 -3.43 10.35 -12.81
CA VAL A 29 -2.18 10.63 -13.50
C VAL A 29 -1.34 11.57 -12.62
N ILE A 30 -0.16 11.12 -12.25
CA ILE A 30 0.71 11.89 -11.35
C ILE A 30 2.19 11.57 -11.58
N ARG A 31 3.02 12.59 -11.54
CA ARG A 31 4.47 12.44 -11.44
C ARG A 31 4.88 12.26 -9.99
N THR A 32 5.50 11.13 -9.67
CA THR A 32 5.87 10.78 -8.29
C THR A 32 7.00 11.65 -7.76
N LYS A 33 6.87 12.15 -6.52
CA LYS A 33 7.85 13.05 -5.91
C LYS A 33 9.21 12.39 -5.67
N LYS A 34 9.22 11.11 -5.23
CA LYS A 34 10.47 10.42 -4.84
C LYS A 34 11.27 9.89 -6.01
N THR A 35 10.62 9.36 -7.04
CA THR A 35 11.30 8.66 -8.15
C THR A 35 11.21 9.40 -9.46
N ASN A 36 10.48 10.52 -9.49
CA ASN A 36 10.26 11.36 -10.67
C ASN A 36 9.77 10.57 -11.89
N VAL A 37 8.87 9.61 -11.65
CA VAL A 37 8.26 8.73 -12.67
C VAL A 37 6.80 9.11 -12.83
N ASP A 38 6.34 9.18 -14.06
CA ASP A 38 4.92 9.35 -14.36
C ASP A 38 4.20 8.03 -14.13
N VAL A 39 3.14 8.07 -13.32
CA VAL A 39 2.34 6.91 -12.93
C VAL A 39 0.90 7.18 -13.32
N LYS A 40 0.29 6.20 -13.97
CA LYS A 40 -1.13 6.20 -14.35
C LYS A 40 -1.80 5.02 -13.63
N VAL A 41 -2.71 5.32 -12.70
CA VAL A 41 -3.42 4.32 -11.88
C VAL A 41 -4.91 4.39 -12.21
N PRO A 42 -5.60 3.27 -12.50
CA PRO A 42 -7.05 3.27 -12.62
C PRO A 42 -7.70 3.86 -11.36
N ALA A 43 -8.60 4.82 -11.53
CA ALA A 43 -9.27 5.47 -10.41
C ALA A 43 -10.41 4.59 -9.90
N HIS A 44 -10.27 4.06 -8.69
CA HIS A 44 -11.35 3.38 -8.00
C HIS A 44 -12.51 4.34 -7.71
N ASP A 45 -13.75 3.87 -7.73
CA ASP A 45 -14.93 4.74 -7.55
C ASP A 45 -14.91 5.47 -6.21
N TYR A 46 -14.49 4.84 -5.12
CA TYR A 46 -14.28 5.53 -3.84
C TYR A 46 -13.29 6.70 -3.89
N VAL A 47 -12.33 6.68 -4.80
CA VAL A 47 -11.42 7.83 -4.99
C VAL A 47 -12.16 9.00 -5.62
N LYS A 48 -13.05 8.73 -6.58
CA LYS A 48 -13.92 9.73 -7.21
C LYS A 48 -14.89 10.33 -6.19
N GLU A 49 -15.50 9.49 -5.34
CA GLU A 49 -16.36 9.92 -4.24
C GLU A 49 -15.64 10.82 -3.25
N ILE A 50 -14.37 10.50 -2.92
CA ILE A 50 -13.55 11.35 -2.05
C ILE A 50 -13.33 12.73 -2.70
N PHE A 51 -12.99 12.79 -3.98
CA PHE A 51 -12.88 14.08 -4.67
C PHE A 51 -14.19 14.86 -4.69
N ALA A 52 -15.31 14.19 -4.98
CA ALA A 52 -16.62 14.84 -4.95
C ALA A 52 -16.95 15.39 -3.56
N LYS A 53 -16.72 14.60 -2.51
CA LYS A 53 -16.98 14.99 -1.11
C LYS A 53 -16.15 16.18 -0.64
N TYR A 54 -14.93 16.33 -1.11
CA TYR A 54 -13.98 17.35 -0.65
C TYR A 54 -13.69 18.44 -1.69
N GLY A 55 -14.63 18.69 -2.62
CA GLY A 55 -14.55 19.81 -3.57
C GLY A 55 -13.38 19.68 -4.56
N GLY A 56 -13.04 18.47 -4.96
CA GLY A 56 -11.96 18.22 -5.92
C GLY A 56 -10.57 18.09 -5.28
N PHE A 57 -10.48 18.08 -3.95
CA PHE A 57 -9.22 17.90 -3.23
C PHE A 57 -9.25 16.62 -2.39
N VAL A 58 -8.09 16.15 -1.98
CA VAL A 58 -8.01 15.13 -0.94
C VAL A 58 -8.00 15.80 0.44
N PRO A 59 -8.52 15.16 1.50
CA PRO A 59 -8.39 15.69 2.86
C PRO A 59 -6.91 15.89 3.17
N GLY A 60 -6.48 17.14 3.23
CA GLY A 60 -5.08 17.54 3.37
C GLY A 60 -4.71 18.05 4.76
N GLY A 61 -3.53 18.65 4.85
CA GLY A 61 -3.10 19.45 6.02
C GLY A 61 -2.29 18.69 7.08
N LEU A 62 -2.22 17.36 7.05
CA LEU A 62 -1.38 16.63 8.00
C LEU A 62 0.02 16.38 7.43
N CYS A 63 1.05 16.61 8.23
CA CYS A 63 2.36 16.05 7.91
C CYS A 63 2.35 14.52 8.14
N ILE A 64 3.29 13.80 7.53
CA ILE A 64 3.33 12.33 7.57
C ILE A 64 3.45 11.78 9.00
N GLN A 65 4.11 12.51 9.90
CA GLN A 65 4.28 12.12 11.30
C GLN A 65 2.94 12.12 12.04
N TYR A 66 2.18 13.20 11.92
CA TYR A 66 0.84 13.28 12.51
C TYR A 66 -0.12 12.30 11.86
N PHE A 67 -0.08 12.16 10.54
CA PHE A 67 -0.87 11.15 9.84
C PHE A 67 -0.63 9.75 10.41
N ASN A 68 0.63 9.32 10.52
CA ASN A 68 0.98 8.02 11.08
C ASN A 68 0.58 7.89 12.56
N LYS A 69 0.69 8.95 13.35
CA LYS A 69 0.24 8.98 14.75
C LYS A 69 -1.26 8.72 14.85
N TYR A 70 -2.08 9.50 14.13
CA TYR A 70 -3.53 9.32 14.16
C TYR A 70 -3.98 7.99 13.57
N LEU A 71 -3.29 7.51 12.53
CA LEU A 71 -3.59 6.20 11.96
C LEU A 71 -3.42 5.09 13.00
N LYS A 72 -2.37 5.14 13.82
CA LYS A 72 -2.17 4.18 14.92
C LYS A 72 -3.26 4.26 15.98
N VAL A 73 -3.68 5.46 16.36
CA VAL A 73 -4.80 5.66 17.30
C VAL A 73 -6.06 5.00 16.76
N ILE A 74 -6.43 5.27 15.50
CA ILE A 74 -7.61 4.67 14.87
C ILE A 74 -7.50 3.14 14.84
N MET A 75 -6.33 2.61 14.47
CA MET A 75 -6.13 1.15 14.39
C MET A 75 -6.20 0.48 15.75
N LYS A 76 -5.78 1.14 16.81
CA LYS A 76 -5.96 0.68 18.18
C LYS A 76 -7.43 0.67 18.60
N GLU A 77 -8.15 1.76 18.34
CA GLU A 77 -9.59 1.88 18.66
C GLU A 77 -10.47 0.83 17.96
N ILE A 78 -10.09 0.38 16.75
CA ILE A 78 -10.81 -0.71 16.06
C ILE A 78 -10.32 -2.10 16.46
N GLY A 79 -9.46 -2.24 17.48
CA GLY A 79 -9.05 -3.52 18.05
C GLY A 79 -8.00 -4.27 17.21
N LEU A 80 -7.11 -3.57 16.50
CA LEU A 80 -6.02 -4.22 15.75
C LEU A 80 -4.83 -4.49 16.68
N ASP A 81 -5.03 -5.31 17.69
CA ASP A 81 -4.11 -5.54 18.82
C ASP A 81 -3.38 -6.90 18.81
N ASP A 82 -3.55 -7.71 17.76
CA ASP A 82 -2.81 -8.97 17.60
C ASP A 82 -1.32 -8.77 17.84
N PRO A 83 -0.63 -9.60 18.64
CA PRO A 83 0.80 -9.51 18.83
C PRO A 83 1.56 -9.99 17.58
N VAL A 84 2.54 -9.20 17.14
CA VAL A 84 3.44 -9.53 16.04
C VAL A 84 4.86 -9.59 16.56
N THR A 85 5.49 -10.76 16.47
CA THR A 85 6.89 -10.97 16.84
C THR A 85 7.78 -10.99 15.60
N PHE A 86 8.84 -10.22 15.63
CA PHE A 86 9.84 -10.20 14.56
C PHE A 86 11.24 -10.03 15.13
N SER A 87 12.23 -10.52 14.39
CA SER A 87 13.64 -10.44 14.78
C SER A 87 14.46 -9.68 13.74
N TYR A 88 15.46 -8.96 14.20
CA TYR A 88 16.45 -8.30 13.35
C TYR A 88 17.82 -8.32 13.99
N THR A 89 18.88 -8.25 13.19
CA THR A 89 20.26 -8.21 13.69
C THR A 89 20.72 -6.76 13.81
N LYS A 90 21.25 -6.41 15.00
CA LYS A 90 21.87 -5.11 15.25
C LYS A 90 23.20 -5.31 16.00
N GLY A 91 24.31 -4.83 15.43
CA GLY A 91 25.63 -4.99 16.02
C GLY A 91 26.04 -6.47 16.22
N GLY A 92 25.66 -7.36 15.28
CA GLY A 92 25.95 -8.79 15.36
C GLY A 92 25.05 -9.58 16.33
N LYS A 93 24.14 -8.91 17.07
CA LYS A 93 23.22 -9.57 18.01
C LYS A 93 21.83 -9.67 17.41
N LEU A 94 21.20 -10.84 17.52
CA LEU A 94 19.80 -11.04 17.17
C LEU A 94 18.91 -10.41 18.25
N ILE A 95 18.06 -9.49 17.84
CA ILE A 95 17.08 -8.82 18.71
C ILE A 95 15.69 -9.27 18.27
N THR A 96 14.94 -9.85 19.20
CA THR A 96 13.53 -10.22 18.98
C THR A 96 12.64 -9.28 19.76
N ILE A 97 11.65 -8.72 19.08
CA ILE A 97 10.65 -7.81 19.68
C ILE A 97 9.24 -8.28 19.33
N THR A 98 8.33 -8.15 20.30
CA THR A 98 6.90 -8.29 20.09
C THR A 98 6.24 -6.91 20.18
N ARG A 99 5.38 -6.60 19.23
CA ARG A 99 4.60 -5.36 19.15
C ARG A 99 3.16 -5.69 18.82
N GLU A 100 2.25 -4.86 19.28
CA GLU A 100 0.86 -4.93 18.80
C GLU A 100 0.77 -4.46 17.35
N LYS A 101 -0.10 -5.07 16.58
CA LYS A 101 -0.21 -4.86 15.13
C LYS A 101 -0.48 -3.40 14.77
N TRP A 102 -1.29 -2.67 15.57
CA TRP A 102 -1.53 -1.24 15.37
C TRP A 102 -0.27 -0.40 15.48
N GLU A 103 0.70 -0.77 16.32
CA GLU A 103 1.97 -0.06 16.46
C GLU A 103 2.82 -0.08 15.18
N LEU A 104 2.63 -1.10 14.34
CA LEU A 104 3.38 -1.32 13.11
C LEU A 104 2.73 -0.64 11.89
N ILE A 105 1.51 -0.13 12.03
CA ILE A 105 0.78 0.51 10.94
C ILE A 105 1.34 1.89 10.63
N SER A 106 1.42 2.18 9.34
CA SER A 106 1.88 3.46 8.80
C SER A 106 1.28 3.72 7.42
N SER A 107 1.53 4.91 6.86
CA SER A 107 1.18 5.23 5.48
C SER A 107 1.77 4.25 4.46
N HIS A 108 2.92 3.66 4.76
CA HIS A 108 3.52 2.62 3.94
C HIS A 108 2.76 1.29 3.99
N THR A 109 2.06 0.99 5.09
CA THR A 109 1.22 -0.20 5.21
C THR A 109 0.09 -0.17 4.20
N ALA A 110 -0.61 0.96 4.06
CA ALA A 110 -1.68 1.14 3.07
C ALA A 110 -1.20 0.81 1.64
N ARG A 111 -0.07 1.40 1.25
CA ARG A 111 0.54 1.14 -0.06
C ARG A 111 0.99 -0.31 -0.22
N ARG A 112 1.58 -0.91 0.82
CA ARG A 112 2.00 -2.32 0.79
C ARG A 112 0.80 -3.24 0.62
N SER A 113 -0.26 -3.02 1.39
CA SER A 113 -1.51 -3.80 1.28
C SER A 113 -2.08 -3.71 -0.13
N ALA A 114 -2.12 -2.52 -0.73
CA ALA A 114 -2.55 -2.37 -2.12
C ALA A 114 -1.72 -3.24 -3.08
N ALA A 115 -0.39 -3.14 -3.02
CA ALA A 115 0.50 -3.90 -3.90
C ALA A 115 0.39 -5.41 -3.68
N THR A 116 0.31 -5.85 -2.42
CA THR A 116 0.15 -7.26 -2.06
C THR A 116 -1.19 -7.80 -2.55
N ASN A 117 -2.28 -7.07 -2.32
CA ASN A 117 -3.61 -7.50 -2.76
C ASN A 117 -3.70 -7.56 -4.29
N MET A 118 -3.15 -6.58 -5.03
CA MET A 118 -3.07 -6.64 -6.49
C MET A 118 -2.34 -7.91 -6.94
N TYR A 119 -1.22 -8.26 -6.31
CA TYR A 119 -0.45 -9.45 -6.62
C TYR A 119 -1.24 -10.73 -6.31
N LEU A 120 -1.87 -10.81 -5.14
CA LEU A 120 -2.64 -11.97 -4.69
C LEU A 120 -3.92 -12.24 -5.50
N THR A 121 -4.42 -11.25 -6.28
CA THR A 121 -5.52 -11.52 -7.21
C THR A 121 -5.14 -12.52 -8.32
N GLY A 122 -3.84 -12.69 -8.61
CA GLY A 122 -3.33 -13.48 -9.73
C GLY A 122 -3.69 -12.94 -11.13
N ARG A 123 -4.43 -11.82 -11.20
CA ARG A 123 -4.93 -11.24 -12.46
C ARG A 123 -3.99 -10.23 -13.09
N MET A 124 -3.04 -9.71 -12.32
CA MET A 124 -2.07 -8.70 -12.76
C MET A 124 -0.67 -9.29 -12.78
N LYS A 125 0.08 -9.02 -13.84
CA LYS A 125 1.49 -9.43 -13.92
C LYS A 125 2.34 -8.54 -12.99
N THR A 126 3.41 -9.10 -12.44
CA THR A 126 4.32 -8.39 -11.52
C THR A 126 4.77 -7.04 -12.08
N PHE A 127 5.17 -7.00 -13.36
CA PHE A 127 5.65 -5.76 -13.99
C PHE A 127 4.56 -4.68 -14.10
N GLU A 128 3.29 -5.07 -14.25
CA GLU A 128 2.15 -4.13 -14.29
C GLU A 128 1.96 -3.48 -12.93
N ILE A 129 1.99 -4.28 -11.85
CA ILE A 129 1.90 -3.76 -10.48
C ILE A 129 3.11 -2.88 -10.15
N MET A 130 4.30 -3.26 -10.62
CA MET A 130 5.50 -2.45 -10.45
C MET A 130 5.40 -1.09 -11.14
N LYS A 131 4.81 -1.02 -12.33
CA LYS A 131 4.54 0.25 -13.03
C LYS A 131 3.57 1.14 -12.24
N LEU A 132 2.46 0.58 -11.73
CA LEU A 132 1.48 1.30 -10.90
C LEU A 132 2.11 1.81 -9.59
N THR A 133 2.96 1.01 -8.98
CA THR A 133 3.60 1.35 -7.72
C THR A 133 4.92 2.13 -7.89
N GLY A 134 5.45 2.25 -9.11
CA GLY A 134 6.72 2.92 -9.39
C GLY A 134 7.94 2.19 -8.81
N HIS A 135 7.94 0.85 -8.76
CA HIS A 135 9.11 0.05 -8.45
C HIS A 135 9.95 -0.19 -9.69
N ARG A 136 11.28 -0.09 -9.56
CA ARG A 136 12.23 -0.27 -10.66
C ARG A 136 12.89 -1.65 -10.68
N SER A 137 12.78 -2.42 -9.59
CA SER A 137 13.43 -3.72 -9.41
C SER A 137 12.45 -4.72 -8.82
N GLU A 138 12.35 -5.91 -9.40
CA GLU A 138 11.54 -7.01 -8.89
C GLU A 138 11.99 -7.45 -7.50
N GLN A 139 13.29 -7.54 -7.26
CA GLN A 139 13.83 -7.90 -5.95
C GLN A 139 13.32 -6.94 -4.85
N ASN A 140 13.31 -5.63 -5.12
CA ASN A 140 12.78 -4.65 -4.19
C ASN A 140 11.25 -4.74 -4.06
N PHE A 141 10.56 -5.07 -5.14
CA PHE A 141 9.12 -5.28 -5.12
C PHE A 141 8.76 -6.49 -4.25
N PHE A 142 9.38 -7.65 -4.45
CA PHE A 142 9.11 -8.85 -3.66
C PHE A 142 9.46 -8.68 -2.17
N ARG A 143 10.56 -8.01 -1.84
CA ARG A 143 10.86 -7.61 -0.45
C ARG A 143 9.78 -6.70 0.14
N TYR A 144 9.17 -5.88 -0.70
CA TYR A 144 8.18 -4.91 -0.28
C TYR A 144 6.83 -5.56 0.04
N ILE A 145 6.32 -6.47 -0.79
CA ILE A 145 5.02 -7.13 -0.59
C ILE A 145 5.05 -8.22 0.49
N ARG A 146 6.21 -8.76 0.85
CA ARG A 146 6.42 -9.72 1.95
C ARG A 146 5.43 -10.88 1.94
N LEU A 147 5.35 -11.60 0.82
CA LEU A 147 4.52 -12.81 0.70
C LEU A 147 5.01 -13.89 1.66
N THR A 148 4.07 -14.57 2.28
CA THR A 148 4.33 -15.79 3.06
C THR A 148 4.26 -17.03 2.14
N GLY A 149 4.76 -18.16 2.64
CA GLY A 149 4.58 -19.45 1.95
C GLY A 149 3.11 -19.80 1.78
N ASP A 150 2.27 -19.49 2.78
CA ASP A 150 0.83 -19.72 2.72
C ASP A 150 0.14 -18.87 1.65
N ASP A 151 0.54 -17.59 1.52
CA ASP A 151 0.02 -16.71 0.46
C ASP A 151 0.35 -17.28 -0.92
N THR A 152 1.58 -17.77 -1.10
CA THR A 152 2.03 -18.39 -2.36
C THR A 152 1.25 -19.69 -2.62
N ALA A 153 1.11 -20.57 -1.62
CA ALA A 153 0.37 -21.81 -1.75
C ALA A 153 -1.10 -21.57 -2.15
N ARG A 154 -1.75 -20.57 -1.52
CA ARG A 154 -3.12 -20.17 -1.89
C ARG A 154 -3.21 -19.64 -3.32
N LEU A 155 -2.25 -18.85 -3.77
CA LEU A 155 -2.23 -18.29 -5.11
C LEU A 155 -2.18 -19.38 -6.18
N ILE A 156 -1.37 -20.45 -5.97
CA ILE A 156 -1.19 -21.52 -6.94
C ILE A 156 -2.14 -22.70 -6.75
N SER A 157 -2.89 -22.77 -5.64
CA SER A 157 -3.79 -23.90 -5.33
C SER A 157 -4.88 -24.14 -6.38
N GLY A 158 -5.19 -23.14 -7.17
CA GLY A 158 -6.16 -23.20 -8.27
C GLY A 158 -5.58 -23.65 -9.61
N ASP A 159 -4.25 -23.81 -9.72
CA ASP A 159 -3.58 -24.19 -10.95
C ASP A 159 -3.89 -25.64 -11.36
N LEU A 160 -4.02 -25.86 -12.67
CA LEU A 160 -4.32 -27.19 -13.24
C LEU A 160 -3.26 -28.23 -12.90
N PHE A 161 -2.02 -27.82 -12.63
CA PHE A 161 -0.96 -28.72 -12.19
C PHE A 161 -1.31 -29.46 -10.89
N PHE A 162 -2.07 -28.84 -9.99
CA PHE A 162 -2.47 -29.40 -8.69
C PHE A 162 -3.88 -30.00 -8.70
N ARG A 163 -4.58 -30.00 -9.84
CA ARG A 163 -5.93 -30.56 -9.99
C ARG A 163 -5.90 -31.78 -10.91
N LYS A 164 -6.77 -32.78 -10.62
CA LYS A 164 -7.05 -33.89 -11.53
C LYS A 164 -7.97 -33.44 -12.64
#